data_5dc513d967e6264abb76e45efcfac345
#
_entry.id   5dc513d967e6264abb76e45efcfac345
#
_cell.length_a   1.000
_cell.length_b   1.000
_cell.length_c   1.000
_cell.angle_alpha   90.00
_cell.angle_beta   90.00
_cell.angle_gamma   90.00
#
_symmetry.space_group_name_H-M   'P 1'
#
loop_
_entity.id
_entity.type
_entity.pdbx_description
1 polymer ?
#
loop_
_entity_poly.entity_id
_entity_poly.type
_entity_poly.pdbx_seq_one_letter_code
_entity_poly.pdbx_strand_id
1 'polypeptide(L)'
;TPIKSSAASDVYKRQVWMLENATYSVLSPEGFASILWKDGKRAKEASEVMKITAHDLYALNIVEQVIPEYGTADEKACESISRYMKGHMKEFLERQNGKTGEQLAEERYARFRAF
;
A
#
# COMPACT_ATOMS: atom_id res chain seq x y z
N THR A 1 -12.60 -8.91 14.14
CA THR A 1 -11.82 -9.93 13.46
C THR A 1 -10.73 -9.31 12.60
N PRO A 2 -9.59 -9.99 12.40
CA PRO A 2 -8.48 -9.41 11.62
C PRO A 2 -8.87 -9.01 10.19
N ILE A 3 -9.67 -9.81 9.52
CA ILE A 3 -10.08 -9.54 8.13
C ILE A 3 -10.98 -8.30 8.04
N LYS A 4 -11.98 -8.20 8.89
CA LYS A 4 -12.88 -7.02 8.91
C LYS A 4 -12.13 -5.77 9.33
N SER A 5 -11.24 -5.88 10.30
CA SER A 5 -10.41 -4.80 10.77
C SER A 5 -9.49 -4.29 9.66
N SER A 6 -8.87 -5.22 8.92
CA SER A 6 -7.99 -4.89 7.80
C SER A 6 -8.75 -4.18 6.68
N ALA A 7 -9.91 -4.68 6.29
CA ALA A 7 -10.73 -4.06 5.24
C ALA A 7 -11.18 -2.65 5.65
N ALA A 8 -11.66 -2.49 6.88
CA ALA A 8 -12.05 -1.18 7.39
C ALA A 8 -10.85 -0.23 7.44
N SER A 9 -9.70 -0.73 7.85
CA SER A 9 -8.47 0.05 7.89
C SER A 9 -8.06 0.54 6.50
N ASP A 10 -8.18 -0.30 5.49
CA ASP A 10 -7.85 0.08 4.11
C ASP A 10 -8.77 1.19 3.59
N VAL A 11 -10.05 1.12 3.91
CA VAL A 11 -11.02 2.14 3.50
C VAL A 11 -10.79 3.47 4.21
N TYR A 12 -10.39 3.45 5.48
CA TYR A 12 -10.27 4.66 6.29
C TYR A 12 -8.85 5.19 6.45
N LYS A 13 -7.86 4.53 5.87
CA LYS A 13 -6.49 5.02 5.91
C LYS A 13 -6.32 6.33 5.17
N ARG A 14 -5.52 7.23 5.73
CA ARG A 14 -5.16 8.49 5.07
C ARG A 14 -4.02 8.31 4.10
N GLN A 15 -3.09 7.42 4.44
CA GLN A 15 -1.97 7.05 3.60
C GLN A 15 -1.76 5.54 3.66
N VAL A 16 -1.27 4.99 2.57
CA VAL A 16 -0.88 3.59 2.48
C VAL A 16 0.62 3.55 2.15
N TRP A 17 1.38 2.86 2.96
CA TRP A 17 2.82 2.67 2.76
C TRP A 17 3.10 1.20 2.51
N MET A 18 4.04 0.93 1.61
CA MET A 18 4.45 -0.44 1.28
C MET A 18 5.96 -0.57 1.32
N LEU A 19 6.44 -1.74 1.74
CA LEU A 19 7.83 -2.12 1.52
C LEU A 19 8.06 -2.33 0.03
N GLU A 20 9.26 -2.02 -0.47
CA GLU A 20 9.51 -1.98 -1.92
C GLU A 20 9.32 -3.31 -2.64
N ASN A 21 9.49 -4.44 -1.93
CA ASN A 21 9.31 -5.77 -2.50
C ASN A 21 7.99 -6.43 -2.08
N ALA A 22 7.09 -5.69 -1.44
CA ALA A 22 5.79 -6.19 -1.03
C ALA A 22 4.79 -6.17 -2.19
N THR A 23 3.70 -6.91 -2.03
CA THR A 23 2.58 -6.90 -2.96
C THR A 23 1.30 -6.53 -2.22
N TYR A 24 0.38 -5.90 -2.93
CA TYR A 24 -0.89 -5.45 -2.36
C TYR A 24 -2.00 -5.79 -3.35
N SER A 25 -2.78 -6.81 -3.03
CA SER A 25 -3.82 -7.32 -3.91
C SER A 25 -4.87 -8.08 -3.11
N VAL A 26 -6.09 -8.16 -3.64
CA VAL A 26 -7.18 -8.92 -3.04
C VAL A 26 -7.13 -10.41 -3.37
N LEU A 27 -6.42 -10.79 -4.45
CA LEU A 27 -6.28 -12.19 -4.85
C LEU A 27 -4.92 -12.45 -5.47
N SER A 28 -4.54 -13.72 -5.52
CA SER A 28 -3.27 -14.14 -6.10
C SER A 28 -3.28 -14.01 -7.62
N PRO A 29 -2.09 -13.89 -8.26
CA PRO A 29 -2.01 -13.94 -9.73
C PRO A 29 -2.62 -15.19 -10.33
N GLU A 30 -2.48 -16.34 -9.67
CA GLU A 30 -3.08 -17.60 -10.10
C GLU A 30 -4.61 -17.52 -10.08
N GLY A 31 -5.17 -16.96 -9.01
CA GLY A 31 -6.61 -16.76 -8.89
C GLY A 31 -7.15 -15.80 -9.93
N PHE A 32 -6.45 -14.70 -10.18
CA PHE A 32 -6.80 -13.73 -11.23
C PHE A 32 -6.81 -14.39 -12.61
N ALA A 33 -5.75 -15.14 -12.94
CA ALA A 33 -5.64 -15.83 -14.23
C ALA A 33 -6.74 -16.88 -14.41
N SER A 34 -7.07 -17.61 -13.32
CA SER A 34 -8.14 -18.61 -13.36
C SER A 34 -9.51 -18.00 -13.62
N ILE A 35 -9.79 -16.84 -13.00
CA ILE A 35 -11.09 -16.19 -13.13
C ILE A 35 -11.25 -15.53 -14.50
N LEU A 36 -10.27 -14.74 -14.94
CA LEU A 36 -10.39 -13.97 -16.16
C LEU A 36 -10.04 -14.76 -17.43
N TRP A 37 -9.02 -15.59 -17.36
CA TRP A 37 -8.53 -16.31 -18.54
C TRP A 37 -8.79 -17.82 -18.49
N LYS A 38 -9.36 -18.29 -17.38
CA LYS A 38 -9.64 -19.69 -17.14
C LYS A 38 -8.39 -20.59 -17.23
N ASP A 39 -7.22 -20.02 -16.94
CA ASP A 39 -5.93 -20.72 -17.01
C ASP A 39 -5.00 -20.20 -15.90
N GLY A 40 -4.92 -20.91 -14.78
CA GLY A 40 -4.06 -20.56 -13.65
C GLY A 40 -2.56 -20.62 -13.96
N LYS A 41 -2.17 -21.24 -15.05
CA LYS A 41 -0.76 -21.31 -15.47
C LYS A 41 -0.23 -19.97 -15.99
N ARG A 42 -1.11 -19.05 -16.30
CA ARG A 42 -0.75 -17.71 -16.78
C ARG A 42 -0.53 -16.71 -15.64
N ALA A 43 -0.19 -17.19 -14.47
CA ALA A 43 0.01 -16.36 -13.28
C ALA A 43 1.04 -15.26 -13.48
N LYS A 44 2.12 -15.52 -14.21
CA LYS A 44 3.16 -14.53 -14.49
C LYS A 44 2.60 -13.34 -15.28
N GLU A 45 1.85 -13.62 -16.35
CA GLU A 45 1.17 -12.57 -17.12
C GLU A 45 0.16 -11.82 -16.27
N ALA A 46 -0.59 -12.55 -15.44
CA ALA A 46 -1.56 -11.97 -14.53
C ALA A 46 -0.90 -10.98 -13.56
N SER A 47 0.24 -11.35 -12.99
CA SER A 47 0.94 -10.48 -12.04
C SER A 47 1.40 -9.16 -12.69
N GLU A 48 1.78 -9.19 -13.96
CA GLU A 48 2.14 -7.99 -14.71
C GLU A 48 0.94 -7.09 -14.98
N VAL A 49 -0.19 -7.68 -15.33
CA VAL A 49 -1.42 -6.94 -15.62
C VAL A 49 -2.03 -6.32 -14.36
N MET A 50 -1.98 -7.03 -13.24
CA MET A 50 -2.59 -6.60 -11.97
C MET A 50 -1.91 -5.38 -11.35
N LYS A 51 -0.63 -5.15 -11.67
CA LYS A 51 0.15 -4.03 -11.11
C LYS A 51 0.09 -3.99 -9.58
N ILE A 52 0.46 -5.10 -8.97
CA ILE A 52 0.38 -5.30 -7.51
C ILE A 52 1.67 -4.92 -6.77
N THR A 53 2.72 -4.54 -7.49
CA THR A 53 3.99 -4.15 -6.87
C THR A 53 3.93 -2.75 -6.30
N ALA A 54 4.82 -2.46 -5.34
CA ALA A 54 4.88 -1.15 -4.70
C ALA A 54 5.12 -0.02 -5.70
N HIS A 55 6.00 -0.23 -6.67
CA HIS A 55 6.31 0.80 -7.67
C HIS A 55 5.12 1.09 -8.58
N ASP A 56 4.41 0.07 -9.02
CA ASP A 56 3.22 0.23 -9.86
C ASP A 56 2.11 0.97 -9.10
N LEU A 57 1.90 0.61 -7.85
CA LEU A 57 0.87 1.23 -7.01
C LEU A 57 1.23 2.67 -6.65
N TYR A 58 2.52 2.96 -6.49
CA TYR A 58 2.98 4.32 -6.28
C TYR A 58 2.71 5.20 -7.51
N ALA A 59 2.97 4.66 -8.71
CA ALA A 59 2.70 5.37 -9.97
C ALA A 59 1.21 5.65 -10.16
N LEU A 60 0.34 4.79 -9.64
CA LEU A 60 -1.11 4.96 -9.69
C LEU A 60 -1.66 5.82 -8.54
N ASN A 61 -0.81 6.35 -7.67
CA ASN A 61 -1.16 7.15 -6.49
C ASN A 61 -2.00 6.39 -5.44
N ILE A 62 -1.95 5.07 -5.46
CA ILE A 62 -2.62 4.24 -4.46
C ILE A 62 -1.78 4.17 -3.18
N VAL A 63 -0.45 4.14 -3.33
CA VAL A 63 0.52 4.11 -2.24
C VAL A 63 1.27 5.43 -2.21
N GLU A 64 1.34 6.08 -1.06
CA GLU A 64 2.03 7.36 -0.88
C GLU A 64 3.51 7.21 -0.62
N GLN A 65 3.93 6.09 -0.01
CA GLN A 65 5.34 5.84 0.31
C GLN A 65 5.73 4.42 -0.05
N VAL A 66 6.88 4.28 -0.70
CA VAL A 66 7.54 2.98 -0.90
C VAL A 66 8.75 2.96 0.04
N ILE A 67 8.74 2.05 1.00
CA ILE A 67 9.78 1.96 2.03
C ILE A 67 10.91 1.09 1.52
N PRO A 68 12.16 1.60 1.43
CA PRO A 68 13.28 0.81 0.96
C PRO A 68 13.57 -0.35 1.91
N GLU A 69 13.85 -1.52 1.36
CA GLU A 69 14.19 -2.71 2.15
C GLU A 69 15.70 -2.95 2.25
N TYR A 70 16.50 -2.19 1.49
CA TYR A 70 17.96 -2.32 1.49
C TYR A 70 18.41 -3.76 1.19
N GLY A 71 17.78 -4.36 0.16
CA GLY A 71 17.99 -5.74 -0.23
C GLY A 71 16.82 -6.61 0.20
N THR A 72 16.98 -7.40 1.24
CA THR A 72 15.90 -8.20 1.84
C THR A 72 15.53 -7.65 3.21
N ALA A 73 14.26 -7.80 3.60
CA ALA A 73 13.77 -7.36 4.91
C ALA A 73 14.18 -8.37 5.99
N ASP A 74 15.46 -8.38 6.34
CA ASP A 74 16.03 -9.22 7.41
C ASP A 74 16.26 -8.39 8.68
N GLU A 75 16.87 -9.01 9.70
CA GLU A 75 17.15 -8.33 10.97
C GLU A 75 18.06 -7.10 10.79
N LYS A 76 19.00 -7.15 9.86
CA LYS A 76 19.91 -6.03 9.61
C LYS A 76 19.20 -4.86 8.95
N ALA A 77 18.31 -5.16 8.02
CA ALA A 77 17.51 -4.15 7.33
C ALA A 77 16.41 -3.57 8.22
N CYS A 78 15.94 -4.34 9.21
CA CYS A 78 14.85 -3.93 10.09
C CYS A 78 15.09 -2.60 10.78
N GLU A 79 16.31 -2.35 11.27
CA GLU A 79 16.66 -1.09 11.92
C GLU A 79 16.57 0.10 10.96
N SER A 80 17.10 -0.06 9.74
CA SER A 80 17.05 0.99 8.72
C SER A 80 15.62 1.25 8.25
N ILE A 81 14.83 0.19 8.07
CA ILE A 81 13.41 0.29 7.72
C ILE A 81 12.65 1.03 8.82
N SER A 82 12.90 0.68 10.07
CA SER A 82 12.25 1.31 11.22
C SER A 82 12.56 2.80 11.32
N ARG A 83 13.80 3.19 11.07
CA ARG A 83 14.20 4.61 11.05
C ARG A 83 13.48 5.37 9.94
N TYR A 84 13.43 4.79 8.75
CA TYR A 84 12.74 5.38 7.62
C TYR A 84 11.27 5.60 7.94
N MET A 85 10.59 4.57 8.45
CA MET A 85 9.20 4.65 8.84
C MET A 85 8.96 5.71 9.91
N LYS A 86 9.80 5.71 10.96
CA LYS A 86 9.69 6.65 12.07
C LYS A 86 9.80 8.10 11.59
N GLY A 87 10.77 8.39 10.73
CA GLY A 87 10.95 9.74 10.17
C GLY A 87 9.75 10.19 9.36
N HIS A 88 9.25 9.34 8.48
CA HIS A 88 8.09 9.66 7.64
C HIS A 88 6.77 9.74 8.43
N MET A 89 6.62 8.90 9.46
CA MET A 89 5.47 8.99 10.37
C MET A 89 5.47 10.31 11.13
N LYS A 90 6.63 10.75 11.59
CA LYS A 90 6.78 12.02 12.28
C LYS A 90 6.41 13.19 11.35
N GLU A 91 6.91 13.19 10.12
CA GLU A 91 6.56 14.21 9.13
C GLU A 91 5.07 14.22 8.83
N PHE A 92 4.47 13.04 8.71
CA PHE A 92 3.03 12.92 8.49
C PHE A 92 2.24 13.55 9.65
N LEU A 93 2.60 13.22 10.89
CA LEU A 93 1.94 13.76 12.07
C LEU A 93 2.10 15.29 12.17
N GLU A 94 3.27 15.82 11.84
CA GLU A 94 3.52 17.24 11.82
C GLU A 94 2.65 17.97 10.79
N ARG A 95 2.48 17.37 9.60
CA ARG A 95 1.61 17.93 8.56
C ARG A 95 0.13 17.91 8.95
N GLN A 96 -0.29 16.92 9.77
CA GLN A 96 -1.67 16.83 10.24
C GLN A 96 -1.93 17.67 11.48
N ASN A 97 -0.88 18.13 12.16
CA ASN A 97 -1.01 18.92 13.37
C ASN A 97 -1.68 20.26 13.07
N GLY A 98 -2.66 20.63 13.89
CA GLY A 98 -3.41 21.88 13.71
C GLY A 98 -4.59 21.80 12.76
N LYS A 99 -4.78 20.70 12.06
CA LYS A 99 -5.95 20.50 11.19
C LYS A 99 -7.16 20.08 12.02
N THR A 100 -8.33 20.59 11.66
CA THR A 100 -9.58 20.19 12.30
C THR A 100 -10.01 18.81 11.80
N GLY A 101 -10.93 18.15 12.52
CA GLY A 101 -11.51 16.87 12.10
C GLY A 101 -12.19 16.98 10.74
N GLU A 102 -12.85 18.10 10.44
CA GLU A 102 -13.48 18.33 9.14
C GLU A 102 -12.45 18.41 8.02
N GLN A 103 -11.36 19.14 8.23
CA GLN A 103 -10.27 19.23 7.24
C GLN A 103 -9.65 17.88 6.95
N LEU A 104 -9.41 17.10 7.98
CA LEU A 104 -8.87 15.74 7.82
C LEU A 104 -9.83 14.82 7.06
N ALA A 105 -11.12 14.91 7.34
CA ALA A 105 -12.14 14.13 6.64
C ALA A 105 -12.25 14.52 5.16
N GLU A 106 -12.21 15.82 4.87
CA GLU A 106 -12.27 16.32 3.49
C GLU A 106 -11.05 15.90 2.68
N GLU A 107 -9.86 15.94 3.25
CA GLU A 107 -8.63 15.50 2.59
C GLU A 107 -8.70 14.01 2.25
N ARG A 108 -9.18 13.20 3.18
CA ARG A 108 -9.37 11.77 2.96
C ARG A 108 -10.39 11.50 1.86
N TYR A 109 -11.50 12.21 1.88
CA TYR A 109 -12.54 12.11 0.86
C TYR A 109 -12.00 12.47 -0.52
N ALA A 110 -11.27 13.59 -0.62
CA ALA A 110 -10.65 14.03 -1.86
C ALA A 110 -9.66 13.00 -2.39
N ARG A 111 -8.89 12.36 -1.49
CA ARG A 111 -7.95 11.30 -1.87
C ARG A 111 -8.66 10.13 -2.53
N PHE A 112 -9.74 9.66 -1.94
CA PHE A 112 -10.49 8.53 -2.50
C PHE A 112 -11.23 8.88 -3.79
N ARG A 113 -11.67 10.11 -3.93
CA ARG A 113 -12.30 10.57 -5.17
C ARG A 113 -11.34 10.71 -6.35
N ALA A 114 -10.06 10.82 -6.08
CA ALA A 114 -9.04 10.93 -7.12
C ALA A 114 -8.76 9.61 -7.85
N PHE A 115 -9.27 8.50 -7.35
CA PHE A 115 -9.07 7.18 -7.96
C PHE A 115 -10.06 6.92 -9.09
#